data_53dc61cd2e26a1a2f9d767412d28ef9a
#
_entry.id   53dc61cd2e26a1a2f9d767412d28ef9a
#
_cell.length_a   1.000
_cell.length_b   1.000
_cell.length_c   1.000
_cell.angle_alpha   90.00
_cell.angle_beta   90.00
_cell.angle_gamma   90.00
#
_symmetry.space_group_name_H-M   'P 1'
#
loop_
_entity.id
_entity.type
_entity.pdbx_description
1 polymer ?
#
loop_
_entity_poly.entity_id
_entity_poly.type
_entity_poly.pdbx_seq_one_letter_code
_entity_poly.pdbx_strand_id
1 'polypeptide(L)'
;MKKLIALLTAVFLLLPGCGVQKTPDTGYTKYSAQFYGTFDTVVQIVGYCKTEEEFSRYAGQIKSRMEELSQLYDIYYEYSDENNAGIQPVPVREEILDLIEFCQEWYGKTDGKVNIALGPVLSIWHNYMERYSADPTDAKLPKIESLMEKL
;
A
#
# COMPACT_ATOMS: atom_id res chain seq x y z
N MET A 1 -44.40 5.83 -38.32
CA MET A 1 -43.18 5.16 -37.86
C MET A 1 -41.91 5.64 -38.57
N LYS A 2 -41.81 5.60 -39.88
CA LYS A 2 -40.61 6.04 -40.64
C LYS A 2 -40.18 7.49 -40.39
N LYS A 3 -41.12 8.44 -40.29
CA LYS A 3 -40.84 9.85 -39.99
C LYS A 3 -40.32 10.09 -38.56
N LEU A 4 -40.77 9.28 -37.59
CA LEU A 4 -40.32 9.36 -36.18
C LEU A 4 -38.89 8.83 -36.03
N ILE A 5 -38.57 7.76 -36.76
CA ILE A 5 -37.21 7.17 -36.76
C ILE A 5 -36.22 8.16 -37.42
N ALA A 6 -36.60 8.81 -38.54
CA ALA A 6 -35.77 9.82 -39.15
C ALA A 6 -35.52 11.05 -38.25
N LEU A 7 -36.51 11.47 -37.46
CA LEU A 7 -36.34 12.56 -36.53
C LEU A 7 -35.42 12.19 -35.36
N LEU A 8 -35.56 10.96 -34.84
CA LEU A 8 -34.68 10.44 -33.77
C LEU A 8 -33.22 10.31 -34.23
N THR A 9 -33.00 9.86 -35.47
CA THR A 9 -31.64 9.75 -36.03
C THR A 9 -31.01 11.13 -36.25
N ALA A 10 -31.79 12.12 -36.67
CA ALA A 10 -31.31 13.49 -36.85
C ALA A 10 -30.95 14.16 -35.51
N VAL A 11 -31.71 13.89 -34.45
CA VAL A 11 -31.39 14.38 -33.06
C VAL A 11 -30.11 13.74 -32.52
N PHE A 12 -29.87 12.46 -32.81
CA PHE A 12 -28.67 11.75 -32.38
C PHE A 12 -27.39 12.26 -33.06
N LEU A 13 -27.50 12.74 -34.30
CA LEU A 13 -26.40 13.34 -35.06
C LEU A 13 -26.05 14.77 -34.63
N LEU A 14 -26.96 15.43 -33.89
CA LEU A 14 -26.74 16.79 -33.38
C LEU A 14 -26.17 16.83 -31.95
N LEU A 15 -25.97 15.66 -31.30
CA LEU A 15 -25.28 15.62 -30.00
C LEU A 15 -23.81 15.99 -30.26
N PRO A 16 -23.31 17.10 -29.72
CA PRO A 16 -21.91 17.43 -29.83
C PRO A 16 -21.15 16.31 -29.12
N GLY A 17 -20.41 15.52 -29.89
CA GLY A 17 -19.44 14.59 -29.36
C GLY A 17 -18.53 15.36 -28.41
N CYS A 18 -18.18 14.80 -27.28
CA CYS A 18 -17.23 15.38 -26.34
C CYS A 18 -16.02 15.90 -27.11
N GLY A 19 -15.98 17.21 -27.33
CA GLY A 19 -14.83 17.86 -27.90
C GLY A 19 -13.64 17.55 -27.02
N VAL A 20 -12.65 16.86 -27.58
CA VAL A 20 -11.34 16.70 -26.91
C VAL A 20 -10.82 18.11 -26.70
N GLN A 21 -10.99 18.63 -25.48
CA GLN A 21 -10.33 19.87 -25.09
C GLN A 21 -8.83 19.62 -25.27
N LYS A 22 -8.21 20.28 -26.23
CA LYS A 22 -6.75 20.34 -26.32
C LYS A 22 -6.29 21.00 -25.04
N THR A 23 -5.84 20.17 -24.08
CA THR A 23 -5.07 20.68 -22.94
C THR A 23 -3.88 21.49 -23.51
N PRO A 24 -3.60 22.68 -22.96
CA PRO A 24 -2.42 23.42 -23.36
C PRO A 24 -1.20 22.51 -23.29
N ASP A 25 -0.37 22.53 -24.33
CA ASP A 25 0.89 21.81 -24.30
C ASP A 25 1.78 22.46 -23.24
N THR A 26 1.83 21.82 -22.08
CA THR A 26 2.64 22.27 -20.94
C THR A 26 4.08 21.81 -21.06
N GLY A 27 4.44 21.07 -22.12
CA GLY A 27 5.75 20.44 -22.29
C GLY A 27 5.98 19.27 -21.28
N TYR A 28 4.94 18.83 -20.58
CA TYR A 28 4.98 17.68 -19.66
C TYR A 28 4.21 16.50 -20.24
N THR A 29 4.84 15.33 -20.19
CA THR A 29 4.23 14.06 -20.58
C THR A 29 3.94 13.21 -19.35
N LYS A 30 2.84 12.49 -19.38
CA LYS A 30 2.47 11.55 -18.32
C LYS A 30 3.25 10.25 -18.49
N TYR A 31 3.96 9.86 -17.44
CA TYR A 31 4.67 8.59 -17.33
C TYR A 31 4.12 7.75 -16.18
N SER A 32 4.34 6.45 -16.22
CA SER A 32 3.99 5.54 -15.13
C SER A 32 5.03 4.42 -14.99
N ALA A 33 5.26 3.99 -13.75
CA ALA A 33 6.08 2.85 -13.41
C ALA A 33 5.38 2.00 -12.35
N GLN A 34 5.67 0.70 -12.33
CA GLN A 34 5.19 -0.22 -11.32
C GLN A 34 6.33 -1.06 -10.79
N PHE A 35 6.27 -1.40 -9.50
CA PHE A 35 7.15 -2.37 -8.88
C PHE A 35 6.40 -3.17 -7.81
N TYR A 36 6.99 -4.30 -7.42
CA TYR A 36 6.38 -5.30 -6.55
C TYR A 36 7.34 -5.61 -5.40
N GLY A 37 6.80 -6.25 -4.35
CA GLY A 37 7.60 -6.78 -3.24
C GLY A 37 7.95 -5.75 -2.17
N THR A 38 7.39 -4.54 -2.24
CA THR A 38 7.52 -3.53 -1.18
C THR A 38 6.20 -3.48 -0.40
N PHE A 39 6.26 -3.66 0.91
CA PHE A 39 5.08 -3.78 1.79
C PHE A 39 4.07 -4.83 1.31
N ASP A 40 4.54 -5.93 0.72
CA ASP A 40 3.75 -7.04 0.17
C ASP A 40 2.64 -6.59 -0.79
N THR A 41 2.89 -5.51 -1.53
CA THR A 41 1.91 -4.92 -2.43
C THR A 41 2.49 -4.52 -3.78
N VAL A 42 1.61 -4.01 -4.63
CA VAL A 42 1.95 -3.39 -5.92
C VAL A 42 1.99 -1.88 -5.73
N VAL A 43 3.12 -1.28 -6.04
CA VAL A 43 3.27 0.18 -6.06
C VAL A 43 3.21 0.68 -7.48
N GLN A 44 2.35 1.65 -7.74
CA GLN A 44 2.29 2.37 -9.00
C GLN A 44 2.65 3.84 -8.79
N ILE A 45 3.62 4.31 -9.57
CA ILE A 45 4.01 5.71 -9.62
C ILE A 45 3.48 6.30 -10.91
N VAL A 46 2.81 7.44 -10.82
CA VAL A 46 2.35 8.22 -11.97
C VAL A 46 2.85 9.65 -11.79
N GLY A 47 3.49 10.20 -12.82
CA GLY A 47 4.02 11.54 -12.78
C GLY A 47 4.00 12.23 -14.14
N TYR A 48 4.14 13.55 -14.10
CA TYR A 48 4.26 14.39 -15.29
C TYR A 48 5.67 14.98 -15.30
N CYS A 49 6.49 14.61 -16.29
CA CYS A 49 7.87 15.05 -16.44
C CYS A 49 8.09 15.52 -17.88
N LYS A 50 9.18 16.28 -18.07
CA LYS A 50 9.53 16.74 -19.43
C LYS A 50 10.14 15.63 -20.26
N THR A 51 10.87 14.71 -19.62
CA THR A 51 11.48 13.55 -20.29
C THR A 51 11.27 12.27 -19.50
N GLU A 52 11.42 11.13 -20.17
CA GLU A 52 11.33 9.81 -19.57
C GLU A 52 12.49 9.56 -18.61
N GLU A 53 13.68 10.08 -18.89
CA GLU A 53 14.85 9.97 -18.03
C GLU A 53 14.63 10.70 -16.71
N GLU A 54 14.02 11.89 -16.77
CA GLU A 54 13.67 12.65 -15.57
C GLU A 54 12.67 11.86 -14.69
N PHE A 55 11.63 11.30 -15.30
CA PHE A 55 10.65 10.46 -14.60
C PHE A 55 11.30 9.20 -13.99
N SER A 56 12.12 8.49 -14.78
CA SER A 56 12.80 7.26 -14.35
C SER A 56 13.71 7.51 -13.16
N ARG A 57 14.41 8.64 -13.12
CA ARG A 57 15.23 9.03 -11.99
C ARG A 57 14.40 9.23 -10.72
N TYR A 58 13.28 9.94 -10.79
CA TYR A 58 12.39 10.14 -9.63
C TYR A 58 11.73 8.84 -9.20
N ALA A 59 11.23 8.04 -10.14
CA ALA A 59 10.64 6.74 -9.85
C ALA A 59 11.65 5.79 -9.16
N GLY A 60 12.91 5.81 -9.60
CA GLY A 60 14.00 5.07 -8.97
C GLY A 60 14.27 5.51 -7.52
N GLN A 61 14.30 6.82 -7.26
CA GLN A 61 14.49 7.35 -5.91
C GLN A 61 13.33 6.97 -4.98
N ILE A 62 12.09 7.09 -5.46
CA ILE A 62 10.89 6.69 -4.70
C ILE A 62 10.95 5.20 -4.39
N LYS A 63 11.25 4.36 -5.39
CA LYS A 63 11.38 2.91 -5.21
C LYS A 63 12.41 2.57 -4.14
N SER A 64 13.62 3.11 -4.25
CA SER A 64 14.69 2.85 -3.27
C SER A 64 14.30 3.27 -1.86
N ARG A 65 13.62 4.41 -1.71
CA ARG A 65 13.17 4.86 -0.38
C ARG A 65 12.06 3.99 0.18
N MET A 66 11.14 3.54 -0.66
CA MET A 66 10.09 2.61 -0.23
C MET A 66 10.64 1.23 0.15
N GLU A 67 11.62 0.72 -0.57
CA GLU A 67 12.31 -0.51 -0.23
C GLU A 67 13.03 -0.42 1.12
N GLU A 68 13.72 0.69 1.37
CA GLU A 68 14.36 0.97 2.66
C GLU A 68 13.33 1.01 3.80
N LEU A 69 12.21 1.72 3.62
CA LEU A 69 11.15 1.79 4.62
C LEU A 69 10.45 0.44 4.83
N SER A 70 10.24 -0.33 3.76
CA SER A 70 9.67 -1.67 3.85
C SER A 70 10.52 -2.57 4.72
N GLN A 71 11.83 -2.56 4.53
CA GLN A 71 12.75 -3.32 5.39
C GLN A 71 12.76 -2.81 6.84
N LEU A 72 12.71 -1.50 7.03
CA LEU A 72 12.73 -0.88 8.36
C LEU A 72 11.48 -1.22 9.20
N TYR A 73 10.32 -1.35 8.55
CA TYR A 73 9.04 -1.62 9.22
C TYR A 73 8.62 -3.10 9.18
N ASP A 74 9.44 -3.96 8.57
CA ASP A 74 9.15 -5.38 8.47
C ASP A 74 9.51 -6.11 9.77
N ILE A 75 8.49 -6.46 10.56
CA ILE A 75 8.65 -7.18 11.82
C ILE A 75 9.08 -8.64 11.64
N TYR A 76 9.05 -9.17 10.42
CA TYR A 76 9.47 -10.54 10.10
C TYR A 76 10.91 -10.60 9.56
N TYR A 77 11.51 -9.45 9.27
CA TYR A 77 12.93 -9.41 8.95
C TYR A 77 13.72 -9.70 10.23
N GLU A 78 14.62 -10.69 10.20
CA GLU A 78 15.48 -11.02 11.33
C GLU A 78 16.47 -9.86 11.60
N TYR A 79 16.03 -8.86 12.33
CA TYR A 79 16.94 -7.97 13.02
C TYR A 79 17.44 -8.72 14.24
N SER A 80 18.65 -9.26 14.18
CA SER A 80 19.26 -10.05 15.28
C SER A 80 19.30 -9.33 16.63
N ASP A 81 19.22 -8.01 16.63
CA ASP A 81 19.25 -7.18 17.84
C ASP A 81 17.86 -6.80 18.37
N GLU A 82 16.81 -6.82 17.54
CA GLU A 82 15.45 -6.40 17.92
C GLU A 82 14.67 -7.49 18.66
N ASN A 83 15.03 -8.76 18.50
CA ASN A 83 14.50 -9.85 19.31
C ASN A 83 14.77 -9.68 20.82
N ASN A 84 15.64 -8.76 21.19
CA ASN A 84 15.96 -8.39 22.58
C ASN A 84 15.31 -7.07 23.03
N ALA A 85 14.52 -6.42 22.21
CA ALA A 85 13.92 -5.10 22.48
C ALA A 85 13.04 -5.04 23.73
N GLY A 86 12.63 -6.17 24.30
CA GLY A 86 11.93 -6.22 25.59
C GLY A 86 12.84 -6.37 26.81
N ILE A 87 14.15 -6.54 26.60
CA ILE A 87 15.12 -6.87 27.67
C ILE A 87 16.08 -5.70 27.93
N GLN A 88 16.48 -4.99 26.87
CA GLN A 88 17.37 -3.83 26.96
C GLN A 88 16.94 -2.74 25.97
N PRO A 89 17.20 -1.44 26.27
CA PRO A 89 16.99 -0.37 25.31
C PRO A 89 17.82 -0.61 24.05
N VAL A 90 17.16 -0.60 22.88
CA VAL A 90 17.79 -0.75 21.57
C VAL A 90 17.76 0.61 20.87
N PRO A 91 18.86 1.09 20.27
CA PRO A 91 18.84 2.29 19.46
C PRO A 91 18.02 2.03 18.19
N VAL A 92 16.99 2.83 17.98
CA VAL A 92 16.13 2.76 16.79
C VAL A 92 16.24 4.05 15.99
N ARG A 93 15.89 3.99 14.71
CA ARG A 93 15.84 5.18 13.84
C ARG A 93 14.67 6.09 14.25
N GLU A 94 14.83 7.38 13.99
CA GLU A 94 13.82 8.41 14.29
C GLU A 94 12.46 8.09 13.67
N GLU A 95 12.44 7.56 12.43
CA GLU A 95 11.19 7.16 11.76
C GLU A 95 10.41 6.07 12.52
N ILE A 96 11.09 5.20 13.27
CA ILE A 96 10.43 4.20 14.14
C ILE A 96 9.83 4.89 15.36
N LEU A 97 10.53 5.84 15.97
CA LEU A 97 10.00 6.61 17.09
C LEU A 97 8.76 7.40 16.70
N ASP A 98 8.81 8.10 15.57
CA ASP A 98 7.68 8.84 15.02
C ASP A 98 6.46 7.93 14.80
N LEU A 99 6.69 6.71 14.26
CA LEU A 99 5.61 5.73 14.08
C LEU A 99 5.03 5.27 15.42
N ILE A 100 5.87 5.00 16.41
CA ILE A 100 5.42 4.59 17.76
C ILE A 100 4.58 5.70 18.39
N GLU A 101 5.05 6.95 18.36
CA GLU A 101 4.33 8.10 18.89
C GLU A 101 2.98 8.30 18.19
N PHE A 102 2.97 8.23 16.87
CA PHE A 102 1.73 8.28 16.07
C PHE A 102 0.76 7.17 16.48
N CYS A 103 1.23 5.94 16.62
CA CYS A 103 0.38 4.81 17.02
C CYS A 103 -0.15 4.95 18.44
N GLN A 104 0.64 5.49 19.39
CA GLN A 104 0.18 5.76 20.75
C GLN A 104 -0.92 6.82 20.79
N GLU A 105 -0.79 7.89 20.00
CA GLU A 105 -1.82 8.90 19.86
C GLU A 105 -3.14 8.29 19.32
N TRP A 106 -3.03 7.47 18.28
CA TRP A 106 -4.20 6.81 17.67
C TRP A 106 -4.79 5.71 18.54
N TYR A 107 -3.99 5.03 19.36
CA TYR A 107 -4.51 4.11 20.35
C TYR A 107 -5.50 4.82 21.29
N GLY A 108 -5.12 5.99 21.81
CA GLY A 108 -6.00 6.80 22.66
C GLY A 108 -7.24 7.32 21.92
N LYS A 109 -7.07 7.81 20.66
CA LYS A 109 -8.18 8.37 19.86
C LYS A 109 -9.20 7.32 19.43
N THR A 110 -8.82 6.06 19.31
CA THR A 110 -9.65 4.97 18.79
C THR A 110 -10.13 4.00 19.85
N ASP A 111 -9.90 4.32 21.11
CA ASP A 111 -10.23 3.42 22.23
C ASP A 111 -9.59 2.02 22.06
N GLY A 112 -8.27 2.01 21.77
CA GLY A 112 -7.46 0.82 21.61
C GLY A 112 -7.62 0.06 20.29
N LYS A 113 -8.43 0.53 19.35
CA LYS A 113 -8.64 -0.17 18.06
C LYS A 113 -7.43 -0.09 17.13
N VAL A 114 -6.62 0.94 17.24
CA VAL A 114 -5.30 1.02 16.63
C VAL A 114 -4.27 0.65 17.70
N ASN A 115 -3.63 -0.50 17.55
CA ASN A 115 -2.70 -1.01 18.55
C ASN A 115 -1.45 -1.60 17.89
N ILE A 116 -0.33 -0.90 18.02
CA ILE A 116 0.97 -1.35 17.46
C ILE A 116 1.53 -2.58 18.21
N ALA A 117 1.07 -2.85 19.43
CA ALA A 117 1.54 -3.99 20.23
C ALA A 117 0.92 -5.35 19.81
N LEU A 118 0.10 -5.40 18.76
CA LEU A 118 -0.50 -6.64 18.28
C LEU A 118 0.46 -7.56 17.49
N GLY A 119 1.73 -7.22 17.34
CA GLY A 119 2.72 -8.03 16.62
C GLY A 119 2.71 -9.51 17.02
N PRO A 120 2.70 -9.90 18.30
CA PRO A 120 2.67 -11.31 18.72
C PRO A 120 1.39 -12.05 18.28
N VAL A 121 0.25 -11.37 18.21
CA VAL A 121 -1.02 -11.92 17.71
C VAL A 121 -0.97 -12.06 16.19
N LEU A 122 -0.45 -11.04 15.49
CA LEU A 122 -0.32 -11.04 14.03
C LEU A 122 0.65 -12.12 13.55
N SER A 123 1.73 -12.42 14.29
CA SER A 123 2.65 -13.53 13.94
C SER A 123 1.96 -14.89 13.93
N ILE A 124 0.96 -15.13 14.79
CA ILE A 124 0.17 -16.36 14.73
C ILE A 124 -0.59 -16.44 13.40
N TRP A 125 -1.26 -15.35 13.00
CA TRP A 125 -1.97 -15.27 11.73
C TRP A 125 -1.04 -15.42 10.53
N HIS A 126 0.13 -14.79 10.55
CA HIS A 126 1.13 -14.91 9.50
C HIS A 126 1.59 -16.37 9.30
N ASN A 127 1.91 -17.07 10.37
CA ASN A 127 2.29 -18.48 10.32
C ASN A 127 1.18 -19.37 9.73
N TYR A 128 -0.09 -19.07 10.06
CA TYR A 128 -1.23 -19.81 9.47
C TYR A 128 -1.39 -19.48 7.98
N MET A 129 -1.25 -18.22 7.60
CA MET A 129 -1.32 -17.79 6.20
C MET A 129 -0.23 -18.47 5.36
N GLU A 130 1.02 -18.47 5.81
CA GLU A 130 2.13 -19.13 5.11
C GLU A 130 1.89 -20.63 4.96
N ARG A 131 1.50 -21.29 6.06
CA ARG A 131 1.24 -22.74 6.06
C ARG A 131 0.17 -23.15 5.06
N TYR A 132 -0.91 -22.40 4.97
CA TYR A 132 -2.07 -22.77 4.17
C TYR A 132 -2.13 -22.08 2.80
N SER A 133 -1.21 -21.17 2.48
CA SER A 133 -1.08 -20.60 1.14
C SER A 133 -0.63 -21.64 0.11
N ALA A 134 0.17 -22.61 0.52
CA ALA A 134 0.64 -23.69 -0.36
C ALA A 134 -0.42 -24.77 -0.58
N ASP A 135 -1.25 -25.07 0.44
CA ASP A 135 -2.37 -26.03 0.37
C ASP A 135 -3.57 -25.50 1.18
N PRO A 136 -4.51 -24.84 0.53
CA PRO A 136 -5.69 -24.28 1.20
C PRO A 136 -6.76 -25.33 1.53
N THR A 137 -6.61 -26.59 1.11
CA THR A 137 -7.65 -27.62 1.28
C THR A 137 -7.86 -28.06 2.73
N ASP A 138 -6.82 -27.95 3.58
CA ASP A 138 -6.87 -28.24 5.02
C ASP A 138 -6.73 -26.97 5.88
N ALA A 139 -7.04 -25.81 5.31
CA ALA A 139 -6.89 -24.53 6.01
C ALA A 139 -7.74 -24.47 7.29
N LYS A 140 -7.10 -24.08 8.40
CA LYS A 140 -7.70 -23.95 9.72
C LYS A 140 -7.49 -22.56 10.26
N LEU A 141 -8.40 -22.11 11.10
CA LEU A 141 -8.23 -20.87 11.84
C LEU A 141 -7.41 -21.11 13.13
N PRO A 142 -6.61 -20.15 13.58
CA PRO A 142 -5.97 -20.23 14.89
C PRO A 142 -7.03 -20.32 15.99
N LYS A 143 -6.70 -21.01 17.06
CA LYS A 143 -7.57 -21.09 18.24
C LYS A 143 -7.63 -19.73 18.93
N ILE A 144 -8.83 -19.35 19.36
CA ILE A 144 -9.05 -18.06 20.06
C ILE A 144 -8.19 -17.98 21.32
N GLU A 145 -8.06 -19.06 22.06
CA GLU A 145 -7.25 -19.14 23.28
C GLU A 145 -5.78 -18.75 22.99
N SER A 146 -5.21 -19.27 21.88
CA SER A 146 -3.83 -18.95 21.49
C SER A 146 -3.64 -17.48 21.10
N LEU A 147 -4.68 -16.84 20.58
CA LEU A 147 -4.66 -15.40 20.27
C LEU A 147 -4.76 -14.57 21.55
N MET A 148 -5.63 -14.97 22.48
CA MET A 148 -5.85 -14.28 23.76
C MET A 148 -4.63 -14.33 24.67
N GLU A 149 -3.84 -15.40 24.64
CA GLU A 149 -2.58 -15.53 25.39
C GLU A 149 -1.49 -14.54 24.95
N LYS A 150 -1.65 -13.92 23.78
CA LYS A 150 -0.68 -12.98 23.17
C LYS A 150 -1.14 -11.51 23.21
N LEU A 151 -2.33 -11.24 23.76
CA LEU A 151 -2.82 -9.90 24.03
C LEU A 151 -2.26 -9.37 25.36
#